data_ff81174d8bab9b420c3deb9928115d8b
#
_entry.id   ff81174d8bab9b420c3deb9928115d8b
#
_cell.length_a   1.000
_cell.length_b   1.000
_cell.length_c   1.000
_cell.angle_alpha   90.00
_cell.angle_beta   90.00
_cell.angle_gamma   90.00
#
_symmetry.space_group_name_H-M   'P 1'
#
loop_
_entity.id
_entity.type
_entity.pdbx_description
1 polymer ?
#
loop_
_entity_poly.entity_id
_entity_poly.type
_entity_poly.pdbx_seq_one_letter_code
_entity_poly.pdbx_strand_id
1 'polypeptide(L)'
;GVQTCALPISDTQAETKSAILCLVDVPSQAYGRREELLGIHQALAGAVDSYARARLAGHPIVSLLVGKSMSGAFLSHGYQANRIIALKDSGVMVHAMGKESAARVTLRSVDELEQLASSIPPMAYDIESYATLGLLSELLSVENPEQPTNDDLLLAKQAIAQAFKEINAEQSRGLEQRLHGQNRQMSKKVRELLREQWS
;
A
#
# COMPACT_ATOMS: atom_id res chain seq x y z
N GLY A 1 -12.98 -9.71 7.59
CA GLY A 1 -12.20 -9.55 8.81
C GLY A 1 -10.72 -9.49 8.47
N VAL A 2 -10.04 -8.42 8.88
CA VAL A 2 -8.58 -8.36 8.77
C VAL A 2 -8.02 -9.45 9.67
N GLN A 3 -7.58 -10.55 9.08
CA GLN A 3 -6.79 -11.54 9.79
C GLN A 3 -5.42 -10.93 10.01
N THR A 4 -5.21 -10.34 11.16
CA THR A 4 -3.88 -9.92 11.60
C THR A 4 -3.08 -11.20 11.80
N CYS A 5 -2.27 -11.59 10.83
CA CYS A 5 -1.25 -12.58 11.06
C CYS A 5 -0.33 -12.01 12.15
N ALA A 6 -0.37 -12.57 13.35
CA ALA A 6 0.65 -12.33 14.34
C ALA A 6 1.95 -12.85 13.75
N LEU A 7 2.75 -11.92 13.20
CA LEU A 7 4.06 -12.27 12.67
C LEU A 7 4.90 -12.77 13.86
N PRO A 8 5.47 -13.96 13.80
CA PRO A 8 6.37 -14.42 14.84
C PRO A 8 7.63 -13.53 14.79
N ILE A 9 7.65 -12.52 15.65
CA ILE A 9 8.81 -11.62 15.84
C ILE A 9 9.97 -12.38 16.51
N SER A 10 9.76 -13.64 16.89
CA SER A 10 10.76 -14.49 17.54
C SER A 10 12.02 -14.75 16.68
N ASP A 11 11.99 -14.48 15.38
CA ASP A 11 13.08 -14.75 14.46
C ASP A 11 14.00 -13.56 14.17
N THR A 12 14.05 -12.55 15.04
CA THR A 12 14.92 -11.37 14.84
C THR A 12 16.41 -11.72 14.78
N GLN A 13 16.80 -12.87 15.32
CA GLN A 13 18.21 -13.36 15.32
C GLN A 13 18.50 -14.43 14.27
N ALA A 14 17.50 -14.91 13.53
CA ALA A 14 17.73 -15.92 12.50
C ALA A 14 18.62 -15.35 11.37
N GLU A 15 19.60 -16.16 10.93
CA GLU A 15 20.46 -15.82 9.78
C GLU A 15 19.63 -15.66 8.49
N THR A 16 18.61 -16.50 8.34
CA THR A 16 17.68 -16.43 7.21
C THR A 16 16.36 -15.79 7.63
N LYS A 17 16.00 -14.69 6.99
CA LYS A 17 14.74 -13.98 7.26
C LYS A 17 13.61 -14.51 6.41
N SER A 18 12.49 -14.82 7.04
CA SER A 18 11.28 -15.25 6.32
C SER A 18 10.73 -14.13 5.44
N ALA A 19 10.41 -14.48 4.20
CA ALA A 19 9.71 -13.57 3.29
C ALA A 19 8.22 -13.46 3.66
N ILE A 20 7.67 -12.25 3.54
CA ILE A 20 6.27 -11.95 3.85
C ILE A 20 5.59 -11.47 2.58
N LEU A 21 4.55 -12.17 2.15
CA LEU A 21 3.68 -11.75 1.06
C LEU A 21 2.32 -11.35 1.61
N CYS A 22 1.92 -10.10 1.36
CA CYS A 22 0.60 -9.59 1.69
C CYS A 22 -0.27 -9.56 0.43
N LEU A 23 -1.34 -10.32 0.40
CA LEU A 23 -2.40 -10.18 -0.61
C LEU A 23 -3.42 -9.18 -0.10
N VAL A 24 -3.65 -8.11 -0.86
CA VAL A 24 -4.45 -6.96 -0.41
C VAL A 24 -5.71 -6.80 -1.23
N ASP A 25 -6.83 -7.01 -0.56
CA ASP A 25 -8.18 -6.62 -0.99
C ASP A 25 -8.94 -6.19 0.27
N VAL A 26 -8.79 -4.91 0.63
CA VAL A 26 -9.37 -4.35 1.86
C VAL A 26 -10.17 -3.09 1.54
N PRO A 27 -11.51 -3.18 1.53
CA PRO A 27 -12.37 -2.02 1.22
C PRO A 27 -12.33 -0.94 2.31
N SER A 28 -12.04 -1.30 3.55
CA SER A 28 -11.90 -0.40 4.70
C SER A 28 -11.55 -1.20 5.96
N GLN A 29 -11.10 -0.53 7.01
CA GLN A 29 -11.21 -1.07 8.37
C GLN A 29 -12.68 -1.09 8.80
N ALA A 30 -13.00 -1.91 9.78
CA ALA A 30 -14.28 -1.80 10.46
C ALA A 30 -14.36 -0.42 11.13
N TYR A 31 -15.42 0.32 10.89
CA TYR A 31 -15.65 1.62 11.52
C TYR A 31 -17.12 1.79 11.91
N GLY A 32 -17.29 2.29 13.08
CA GLY A 32 -18.56 2.48 13.72
C GLY A 32 -18.31 2.92 15.15
N ARG A 33 -19.32 3.34 15.85
CA ARG A 33 -19.18 3.82 17.21
C ARG A 33 -18.59 2.77 18.15
N ARG A 34 -18.94 1.51 17.95
CA ARG A 34 -18.45 0.39 18.74
C ARG A 34 -16.97 0.12 18.47
N GLU A 35 -16.58 0.07 17.22
CA GLU A 35 -15.20 -0.18 16.78
C GLU A 35 -14.27 0.93 17.27
N GLU A 36 -14.70 2.18 17.19
CA GLU A 36 -13.93 3.31 17.71
C GLU A 36 -13.79 3.25 19.23
N LEU A 37 -14.87 2.92 19.97
CA LEU A 37 -14.82 2.76 21.42
C LEU A 37 -13.91 1.59 21.86
N LEU A 38 -13.83 0.53 21.05
CA LEU A 38 -12.95 -0.62 21.30
C LEU A 38 -11.51 -0.36 20.86
N GLY A 39 -11.21 0.83 20.32
CA GLY A 39 -9.87 1.23 19.96
C GLY A 39 -9.36 0.63 18.66
N ILE A 40 -10.18 0.60 17.58
CA ILE A 40 -9.76 0.12 16.25
C ILE A 40 -8.47 0.80 15.78
N HIS A 41 -8.28 2.08 16.08
CA HIS A 41 -7.08 2.83 15.75
C HIS A 41 -5.82 2.25 16.41
N GLN A 42 -5.91 1.73 17.64
CA GLN A 42 -4.80 1.07 18.32
C GLN A 42 -4.47 -0.28 17.67
N ALA A 43 -5.48 -1.03 17.25
CA ALA A 43 -5.28 -2.28 16.51
C ALA A 43 -4.58 -2.03 15.16
N LEU A 44 -4.99 -0.98 14.44
CA LEU A 44 -4.32 -0.55 13.20
C LEU A 44 -2.88 -0.12 13.45
N ALA A 45 -2.64 0.68 14.50
CA ALA A 45 -1.29 1.12 14.86
C ALA A 45 -0.39 -0.08 15.25
N GLY A 46 -0.92 -1.04 16.00
CA GLY A 46 -0.21 -2.29 16.33
C GLY A 46 0.14 -3.13 15.11
N ALA A 47 -0.74 -3.19 14.11
CA ALA A 47 -0.45 -3.85 12.83
C ALA A 47 0.67 -3.13 12.06
N VAL A 48 0.63 -1.80 11.97
CA VAL A 48 1.69 -0.98 11.36
C VAL A 48 3.04 -1.23 12.04
N ASP A 49 3.07 -1.19 13.38
CA ASP A 49 4.29 -1.44 14.17
C ASP A 49 4.87 -2.83 13.89
N SER A 50 3.99 -3.86 13.83
CA SER A 50 4.43 -5.24 13.56
C SER A 50 5.08 -5.38 12.18
N TYR A 51 4.50 -4.81 11.15
CA TYR A 51 5.08 -4.79 9.81
C TYR A 51 6.38 -3.98 9.76
N ALA A 52 6.41 -2.81 10.38
CA ALA A 52 7.60 -1.96 10.40
C ALA A 52 8.76 -2.66 11.12
N ARG A 53 8.51 -3.29 12.26
CA ARG A 53 9.51 -4.07 13.00
C ARG A 53 10.03 -5.25 12.19
N ALA A 54 9.14 -6.02 11.55
CA ALA A 54 9.54 -7.15 10.71
C ALA A 54 10.45 -6.68 9.57
N ARG A 55 10.06 -5.61 8.86
CA ARG A 55 10.84 -5.00 7.79
C ARG A 55 12.21 -4.53 8.27
N LEU A 56 12.27 -3.78 9.39
CA LEU A 56 13.52 -3.27 9.96
C LEU A 56 14.41 -4.37 10.53
N ALA A 57 13.82 -5.49 10.98
CA ALA A 57 14.56 -6.70 11.38
C ALA A 57 15.11 -7.50 10.18
N GLY A 58 14.83 -7.08 8.95
CA GLY A 58 15.38 -7.66 7.74
C GLY A 58 14.45 -8.62 7.00
N HIS A 59 13.23 -8.85 7.48
CA HIS A 59 12.25 -9.65 6.74
C HIS A 59 11.81 -8.91 5.47
N PRO A 60 12.01 -9.45 4.27
CA PRO A 60 11.54 -8.82 3.05
C PRO A 60 10.02 -8.93 2.97
N ILE A 61 9.36 -7.80 2.70
CA ILE A 61 7.89 -7.72 2.64
C ILE A 61 7.49 -7.21 1.26
N VAL A 62 6.68 -7.99 0.56
CA VAL A 62 6.04 -7.61 -0.71
C VAL A 62 4.55 -7.61 -0.51
N SER A 63 3.85 -6.61 -1.04
CA SER A 63 2.39 -6.64 -1.15
C SER A 63 1.95 -6.71 -2.60
N LEU A 64 0.93 -7.51 -2.86
CA LEU A 64 0.23 -7.60 -4.13
C LEU A 64 -1.19 -7.09 -3.93
N LEU A 65 -1.51 -5.97 -4.59
CA LEU A 65 -2.85 -5.39 -4.57
C LEU A 65 -3.68 -6.09 -5.66
N VAL A 66 -4.67 -6.85 -5.23
CA VAL A 66 -5.56 -7.64 -6.09
C VAL A 66 -6.98 -7.10 -6.11
N GLY A 67 -7.27 -6.10 -5.29
CA GLY A 67 -8.58 -5.47 -5.18
C GLY A 67 -8.49 -4.11 -4.50
N LYS A 68 -9.51 -3.78 -3.73
CA LYS A 68 -9.56 -2.51 -3.01
C LYS A 68 -8.43 -2.42 -1.98
N SER A 69 -7.79 -1.27 -1.93
CA SER A 69 -6.69 -0.97 -1.01
C SER A 69 -7.00 0.38 -0.37
N MET A 70 -7.95 0.37 0.59
CA MET A 70 -8.62 1.57 1.05
C MET A 70 -8.38 1.85 2.53
N SER A 71 -8.34 3.15 2.86
CA SER A 71 -8.41 3.66 4.23
C SER A 71 -7.25 3.19 5.13
N GLY A 72 -7.42 3.28 6.44
CA GLY A 72 -6.45 2.83 7.44
C GLY A 72 -6.16 1.33 7.39
N ALA A 73 -7.09 0.53 6.86
CA ALA A 73 -6.88 -0.90 6.67
C ALA A 73 -5.73 -1.19 5.70
N PHE A 74 -5.67 -0.47 4.58
CA PHE A 74 -4.54 -0.58 3.64
C PHE A 74 -3.24 -0.03 4.24
N LEU A 75 -3.31 1.08 4.98
CA LEU A 75 -2.13 1.65 5.64
C LEU A 75 -1.51 0.68 6.65
N SER A 76 -2.35 -0.13 7.32
CA SER A 76 -1.91 -1.11 8.30
C SER A 76 -1.56 -2.48 7.68
N HIS A 77 -2.11 -2.80 6.51
CA HIS A 77 -1.88 -4.08 5.82
C HIS A 77 -1.56 -3.84 4.35
N GLY A 78 -0.33 -4.10 3.97
CA GLY A 78 0.18 -3.94 2.61
C GLY A 78 1.01 -2.68 2.39
N TYR A 79 0.57 -1.51 2.86
CA TYR A 79 1.30 -0.26 2.63
C TYR A 79 2.69 -0.24 3.29
N GLN A 80 2.92 -1.02 4.35
CA GLN A 80 4.20 -1.12 5.05
C GLN A 80 5.22 -2.02 4.36
N ALA A 81 4.88 -2.66 3.23
CA ALA A 81 5.78 -3.53 2.48
C ALA A 81 6.97 -2.77 1.88
N ASN A 82 8.11 -3.44 1.67
CA ASN A 82 9.25 -2.85 0.95
C ASN A 82 8.90 -2.56 -0.52
N ARG A 83 8.14 -3.45 -1.15
CA ARG A 83 7.65 -3.34 -2.52
C ARG A 83 6.15 -3.54 -2.57
N ILE A 84 5.49 -2.75 -3.40
CA ILE A 84 4.06 -2.87 -3.67
C ILE A 84 3.91 -3.15 -5.16
N ILE A 85 3.32 -4.28 -5.48
CA ILE A 85 2.94 -4.70 -6.83
C ILE A 85 1.41 -4.60 -6.89
N ALA A 86 0.86 -4.22 -8.04
CA ALA A 86 -0.59 -4.16 -8.20
C ALA A 86 -1.01 -4.77 -9.54
N LEU A 87 -2.21 -5.33 -9.60
CA LEU A 87 -2.83 -5.69 -10.86
C LEU A 87 -3.40 -4.45 -11.54
N LYS A 88 -3.20 -4.33 -12.84
CA LYS A 88 -3.81 -3.29 -13.68
C LYS A 88 -5.24 -3.69 -14.00
N ASP A 89 -6.14 -3.38 -13.09
CA ASP A 89 -7.56 -3.68 -13.21
C ASP A 89 -8.41 -2.57 -12.58
N SER A 90 -9.61 -2.34 -13.11
CA SER A 90 -10.52 -1.30 -12.64
C SER A 90 -11.07 -1.55 -11.23
N GLY A 91 -11.06 -2.81 -10.76
CA GLY A 91 -11.43 -3.20 -9.40
C GLY A 91 -10.32 -2.92 -8.38
N VAL A 92 -9.08 -2.72 -8.83
CA VAL A 92 -7.95 -2.38 -7.96
C VAL A 92 -7.88 -0.87 -7.76
N MET A 93 -8.26 -0.44 -6.58
CA MET A 93 -8.36 0.99 -6.23
C MET A 93 -7.61 1.30 -4.96
N VAL A 94 -6.95 2.47 -4.94
CA VAL A 94 -6.22 2.94 -3.76
C VAL A 94 -6.69 4.35 -3.38
N HIS A 95 -7.22 4.51 -2.17
CA HIS A 95 -7.56 5.84 -1.65
C HIS A 95 -7.71 5.85 -0.13
N ALA A 96 -7.65 7.05 0.46
CA ALA A 96 -7.83 7.25 1.90
C ALA A 96 -9.26 6.98 2.38
N MET A 97 -10.28 7.19 1.52
CA MET A 97 -11.69 6.93 1.84
C MET A 97 -12.51 6.71 0.56
N GLY A 98 -13.67 6.05 0.68
CA GLY A 98 -14.60 5.87 -0.44
C GLY A 98 -15.13 7.21 -0.99
N LYS A 99 -15.54 7.23 -2.26
CA LYS A 99 -15.96 8.44 -2.99
C LYS A 99 -17.13 9.18 -2.28
N GLU A 100 -18.13 8.43 -1.83
CA GLU A 100 -19.29 8.99 -1.14
C GLU A 100 -18.90 9.63 0.21
N SER A 101 -17.97 9.03 0.93
CA SER A 101 -17.45 9.58 2.18
C SER A 101 -16.62 10.84 1.92
N ALA A 102 -15.78 10.82 0.90
CA ALA A 102 -14.97 11.95 0.48
C ALA A 102 -15.85 13.12 0.02
N ALA A 103 -16.90 12.86 -0.76
CA ALA A 103 -17.88 13.83 -1.19
C ALA A 103 -18.55 14.53 0.00
N ARG A 104 -19.01 13.74 0.97
CA ARG A 104 -19.64 14.25 2.19
C ARG A 104 -18.71 15.11 3.03
N VAL A 105 -17.48 14.67 3.26
CA VAL A 105 -16.49 15.39 4.09
C VAL A 105 -16.06 16.70 3.44
N THR A 106 -15.92 16.69 2.11
CA THR A 106 -15.48 17.87 1.35
C THR A 106 -16.62 18.78 0.89
N LEU A 107 -17.87 18.45 1.22
CA LEU A 107 -19.07 19.16 0.79
C LEU A 107 -19.16 19.30 -0.75
N ARG A 108 -18.83 18.23 -1.45
CA ARG A 108 -18.89 18.14 -2.92
C ARG A 108 -19.81 17.00 -3.35
N SER A 109 -20.21 17.02 -4.62
CA SER A 109 -20.79 15.84 -5.25
C SER A 109 -19.69 14.82 -5.61
N VAL A 110 -20.10 13.58 -5.89
CA VAL A 110 -19.17 12.55 -6.39
C VAL A 110 -18.61 12.97 -7.76
N ASP A 111 -19.47 13.55 -8.63
CA ASP A 111 -19.07 14.02 -9.96
C ASP A 111 -18.00 15.12 -9.89
N GLU A 112 -18.15 16.09 -8.96
CA GLU A 112 -17.12 17.11 -8.73
C GLU A 112 -15.81 16.53 -8.25
N LEU A 113 -15.84 15.50 -7.41
CA LEU A 113 -14.61 14.79 -6.99
C LEU A 113 -13.96 14.06 -8.14
N GLU A 114 -14.72 13.39 -8.99
CA GLU A 114 -14.20 12.69 -10.17
C GLU A 114 -13.59 13.66 -11.19
N GLN A 115 -14.22 14.82 -11.37
CA GLN A 115 -13.67 15.88 -12.22
C GLN A 115 -12.32 16.39 -11.67
N LEU A 116 -12.20 16.62 -10.36
CA LEU A 116 -10.93 17.00 -9.75
C LEU A 116 -9.88 15.88 -9.87
N ALA A 117 -10.27 14.64 -9.62
CA ALA A 117 -9.41 13.48 -9.70
C ALA A 117 -8.81 13.28 -11.11
N SER A 118 -9.54 13.65 -12.16
CA SER A 118 -9.05 13.54 -13.55
C SER A 118 -7.82 14.42 -13.84
N SER A 119 -7.62 15.49 -13.06
CA SER A 119 -6.52 16.44 -13.23
C SER A 119 -5.50 16.40 -12.09
N ILE A 120 -5.82 15.76 -10.97
CA ILE A 120 -5.00 15.74 -9.76
C ILE A 120 -4.73 14.28 -9.36
N PRO A 121 -3.64 13.66 -9.84
CA PRO A 121 -3.36 12.23 -9.58
C PRO A 121 -3.46 11.78 -8.12
N PRO A 122 -3.03 12.57 -7.11
CA PRO A 122 -3.21 12.18 -5.71
C PRO A 122 -4.66 12.07 -5.23
N MET A 123 -5.63 12.58 -5.99
CA MET A 123 -7.06 12.48 -5.70
C MET A 123 -7.74 11.35 -6.48
N ALA A 124 -7.04 10.74 -7.43
CA ALA A 124 -7.56 9.64 -8.24
C ALA A 124 -7.70 8.35 -7.41
N TYR A 125 -8.64 7.51 -7.82
CA TYR A 125 -8.92 6.22 -7.16
C TYR A 125 -8.30 5.05 -7.91
N ASP A 126 -8.06 5.22 -9.21
CA ASP A 126 -7.55 4.18 -10.07
C ASP A 126 -6.08 3.88 -9.82
N ILE A 127 -5.72 2.64 -10.10
CA ILE A 127 -4.37 2.14 -9.82
C ILE A 127 -3.31 2.74 -10.76
N GLU A 128 -3.69 3.13 -11.97
CA GLU A 128 -2.75 3.71 -12.93
C GLU A 128 -2.31 5.11 -12.50
N SER A 129 -3.24 5.95 -12.06
CA SER A 129 -2.92 7.26 -11.46
C SER A 129 -2.06 7.08 -10.20
N TYR A 130 -2.39 6.10 -9.35
CA TYR A 130 -1.61 5.78 -8.15
C TYR A 130 -0.17 5.34 -8.49
N ALA A 131 0.02 4.59 -9.57
CA ALA A 131 1.35 4.19 -10.03
C ALA A 131 2.26 5.39 -10.31
N THR A 132 1.72 6.51 -10.82
CA THR A 132 2.48 7.73 -11.11
C THR A 132 3.03 8.42 -9.87
N LEU A 133 2.52 8.08 -8.68
CA LEU A 133 2.99 8.61 -7.40
C LEU A 133 4.29 7.95 -6.89
N GLY A 134 4.82 6.94 -7.61
CA GLY A 134 6.04 6.22 -7.24
C GLY A 134 5.90 5.29 -6.04
N LEU A 135 4.67 4.90 -5.72
CA LEU A 135 4.36 4.03 -4.59
C LEU A 135 4.35 2.55 -4.99
N LEU A 136 4.13 2.26 -6.27
CA LEU A 136 4.23 0.91 -6.83
C LEU A 136 5.62 0.64 -7.36
N SER A 137 6.11 -0.56 -7.14
CA SER A 137 7.30 -1.10 -7.81
C SER A 137 6.96 -1.64 -9.20
N GLU A 138 5.76 -2.18 -9.36
CA GLU A 138 5.31 -2.77 -10.62
C GLU A 138 3.78 -2.74 -10.74
N LEU A 139 3.29 -2.57 -11.97
CA LEU A 139 1.89 -2.66 -12.35
C LEU A 139 1.72 -3.77 -13.38
N LEU A 140 1.08 -4.88 -13.00
CA LEU A 140 0.96 -6.09 -13.79
C LEU A 140 -0.31 -6.06 -14.65
N SER A 141 -0.15 -6.21 -15.95
CA SER A 141 -1.27 -6.45 -16.86
C SER A 141 -1.56 -7.95 -16.94
N VAL A 142 -2.70 -8.37 -16.42
CA VAL A 142 -3.21 -9.74 -16.46
C VAL A 142 -4.41 -9.82 -17.39
N GLU A 143 -4.66 -10.98 -17.99
CA GLU A 143 -5.78 -11.14 -18.93
C GLU A 143 -7.12 -11.16 -18.20
N ASN A 144 -7.21 -11.91 -17.09
CA ASN A 144 -8.43 -12.06 -16.31
C ASN A 144 -8.13 -12.15 -14.81
N PRO A 145 -8.25 -11.05 -14.06
CA PRO A 145 -7.99 -11.06 -12.62
C PRO A 145 -8.91 -11.98 -11.81
N GLU A 146 -10.16 -12.14 -12.25
CA GLU A 146 -11.17 -12.99 -11.57
C GLU A 146 -10.95 -14.49 -11.81
N GLN A 147 -10.38 -14.85 -12.96
CA GLN A 147 -10.08 -16.23 -13.35
C GLN A 147 -8.69 -16.29 -14.01
N PRO A 148 -7.62 -16.12 -13.22
CA PRO A 148 -6.28 -15.99 -13.78
C PRO A 148 -5.83 -17.24 -14.51
N THR A 149 -5.23 -17.03 -15.67
CA THR A 149 -4.60 -18.08 -16.47
C THR A 149 -3.29 -18.55 -15.83
N ASN A 150 -2.73 -19.65 -16.32
CA ASN A 150 -1.40 -20.10 -15.88
C ASN A 150 -0.32 -19.06 -16.18
N ASP A 151 -0.44 -18.31 -17.27
CA ASP A 151 0.50 -17.26 -17.66
C ASP A 151 0.37 -16.05 -16.73
N ASP A 152 -0.84 -15.64 -16.34
CA ASP A 152 -1.07 -14.61 -15.33
C ASP A 152 -0.43 -14.98 -13.98
N LEU A 153 -0.61 -16.24 -13.56
CA LEU A 153 -0.01 -16.74 -12.32
C LEU A 153 1.52 -16.78 -12.40
N LEU A 154 2.07 -17.14 -13.56
CA LEU A 154 3.52 -17.14 -13.77
C LEU A 154 4.08 -15.73 -13.74
N LEU A 155 3.40 -14.77 -14.40
CA LEU A 155 3.76 -13.35 -14.38
C LEU A 155 3.81 -12.82 -12.94
N ALA A 156 2.75 -13.04 -12.17
CA ALA A 156 2.69 -12.60 -10.78
C ALA A 156 3.79 -13.23 -9.91
N LYS A 157 4.06 -14.56 -10.07
CA LYS A 157 5.14 -15.24 -9.37
C LYS A 157 6.51 -14.67 -9.71
N GLN A 158 6.76 -14.36 -10.98
CA GLN A 158 8.02 -13.78 -11.42
C GLN A 158 8.23 -12.38 -10.83
N ALA A 159 7.22 -11.52 -10.87
CA ALA A 159 7.25 -10.18 -10.30
C ALA A 159 7.51 -10.21 -8.78
N ILE A 160 6.81 -11.08 -8.05
CA ILE A 160 7.01 -11.27 -6.60
C ILE A 160 8.43 -11.77 -6.30
N ALA A 161 8.91 -12.77 -7.03
CA ALA A 161 10.25 -13.32 -6.84
C ALA A 161 11.33 -12.28 -7.13
N GLN A 162 11.16 -11.48 -8.19
CA GLN A 162 12.07 -10.39 -8.52
C GLN A 162 12.08 -9.32 -7.43
N ALA A 163 10.91 -8.93 -6.93
CA ALA A 163 10.80 -7.97 -5.84
C ALA A 163 11.52 -8.44 -4.57
N PHE A 164 11.38 -9.71 -4.17
CA PHE A 164 12.11 -10.27 -3.04
C PHE A 164 13.63 -10.29 -3.28
N LYS A 165 14.07 -10.61 -4.49
CA LYS A 165 15.49 -10.59 -4.86
C LYS A 165 16.08 -9.19 -4.74
N GLU A 166 15.38 -8.17 -5.22
CA GLU A 166 15.79 -6.78 -5.12
C GLU A 166 15.88 -6.31 -3.67
N ILE A 167 14.84 -6.58 -2.85
CA ILE A 167 14.85 -6.24 -1.43
C ILE A 167 16.05 -6.86 -0.72
N ASN A 168 16.37 -8.12 -1.01
CA ASN A 168 17.49 -8.81 -0.38
C ASN A 168 18.85 -8.26 -0.82
N ALA A 169 18.96 -7.67 -2.01
CA ALA A 169 20.18 -7.05 -2.50
C ALA A 169 20.40 -5.63 -1.92
N GLU A 170 19.38 -4.99 -1.37
CA GLU A 170 19.47 -3.65 -0.79
C GLU A 170 20.04 -3.67 0.63
N GLN A 171 20.85 -2.66 0.95
CA GLN A 171 21.37 -2.46 2.31
C GLN A 171 20.32 -1.82 3.23
N SER A 172 19.51 -0.90 2.70
CA SER A 172 18.45 -0.23 3.46
C SER A 172 17.15 -1.03 3.44
N ARG A 173 16.48 -1.10 4.57
CA ARG A 173 15.11 -1.60 4.71
C ARG A 173 14.08 -0.47 4.79
N GLY A 174 14.49 0.75 4.44
CA GLY A 174 13.64 1.93 4.38
C GLY A 174 12.63 1.91 3.23
N LEU A 175 11.91 3.01 3.06
CA LEU A 175 10.89 3.19 2.02
C LEU A 175 11.18 4.43 1.15
N GLU A 176 12.43 4.87 1.12
CA GLU A 176 12.88 6.10 0.46
C GLU A 176 12.68 6.06 -1.04
N GLN A 177 12.74 4.89 -1.67
CA GLN A 177 12.49 4.70 -3.11
C GLN A 177 11.11 5.20 -3.55
N ARG A 178 10.15 5.26 -2.62
CA ARG A 178 8.78 5.75 -2.89
C ARG A 178 8.70 7.26 -3.09
N LEU A 179 9.80 7.99 -2.86
CA LEU A 179 9.85 9.44 -3.04
C LEU A 179 10.20 9.86 -4.48
N HIS A 180 10.46 8.92 -5.38
CA HIS A 180 10.94 9.19 -6.75
C HIS A 180 9.84 9.17 -7.83
N GLY A 181 8.56 9.12 -7.44
CA GLY A 181 7.45 9.13 -8.38
C GLY A 181 7.33 10.43 -9.19
N GLN A 182 6.84 10.30 -10.43
CA GLN A 182 6.66 11.42 -11.35
C GLN A 182 5.83 12.56 -10.74
N ASN A 183 4.76 12.22 -10.02
CA ASN A 183 3.83 13.17 -9.40
C ASN A 183 4.10 13.39 -7.90
N ARG A 184 5.37 13.18 -7.44
CA ARG A 184 5.79 13.38 -6.03
C ARG A 184 6.66 14.59 -5.80
N GLN A 185 6.93 15.41 -6.81
CA GLN A 185 7.86 16.53 -6.71
C GLN A 185 7.49 17.54 -5.60
N MET A 186 6.20 17.88 -5.50
CA MET A 186 5.75 18.80 -4.45
C MET A 186 5.91 18.22 -3.05
N SER A 187 5.58 16.94 -2.85
CA SER A 187 5.79 16.26 -1.57
C SER A 187 7.27 16.23 -1.17
N LYS A 188 8.16 16.02 -2.14
CA LYS A 188 9.60 16.03 -1.95
C LYS A 188 10.08 17.43 -1.52
N LYS A 189 9.68 18.46 -2.27
CA LYS A 189 10.02 19.86 -1.98
C LYS A 189 9.54 20.28 -0.57
N VAL A 190 8.32 19.94 -0.19
CA VAL A 190 7.79 20.24 1.15
C VAL A 190 8.64 19.58 2.24
N ARG A 191 9.05 18.32 2.05
CA ARG A 191 9.91 17.61 2.99
C ARG A 191 11.30 18.24 3.13
N GLU A 192 11.87 18.71 2.03
CA GLU A 192 13.15 19.43 2.01
C GLU A 192 13.05 20.74 2.78
N LEU A 193 12.05 21.58 2.49
CA LEU A 193 11.80 22.84 3.20
C LEU A 193 11.55 22.64 4.70
N LEU A 194 10.80 21.60 5.09
CA LEU A 194 10.57 21.30 6.50
C LEU A 194 11.88 20.91 7.22
N ARG A 195 12.75 20.14 6.57
CA ARG A 195 14.05 19.81 7.16
C ARG A 195 14.93 21.06 7.36
N GLU A 196 14.96 21.95 6.38
CA GLU A 196 15.71 23.21 6.46
C GLU A 196 15.19 24.12 7.57
N GLN A 197 13.87 24.13 7.81
CA GLN A 197 13.25 24.97 8.85
C GLN A 197 13.35 24.37 10.26
N TRP A 198 13.60 23.08 10.38
CA TRP A 198 13.62 22.35 11.66
C TRP A 198 15.02 21.98 12.14
N SER A 199 16.06 22.29 11.38
CA SER A 199 17.47 22.03 11.70
C SER A 199 18.09 23.12 12.59
#